data_9a2a35e4f5a6929b76795deb8fd9781f
#
_entry.id   9a2a35e4f5a6929b76795deb8fd9781f
#
_cell.length_a   1.000
_cell.length_b   1.000
_cell.length_c   1.000
_cell.angle_alpha   90.00
_cell.angle_beta   90.00
_cell.angle_gamma   90.00
#
_symmetry.space_group_name_H-M   'P 1'
#
loop_
_entity.id
_entity.type
_entity.pdbx_description
1 polymer ?
#
loop_
_entity_poly.entity_id
_entity_poly.type
_entity_poly.pdbx_seq_one_letter_code
_entity_poly.pdbx_strand_id
1 'polypeptide(L)'
;SEGSIVVDCHALSRLLLGLSLCTLTACVLSRSTDSPVHTFVLTMEEPDRERGTPFSRANAQGVLLVGVPQAAAGFEQPRMAFLQRPSEVSYYASHFWVDAPSRMLAPLLIRSLEQSGTWRVVVPMPSALRADHQLDVSGVVVQQEFVQRPSHSRVRLRAQLTDVKTQRVVGARSFDRLEPAPSEDAYGGVLAANRAVSAVLAEVNHWIAGCLREAGKEVC
;
A
#
# COMPACT_ATOMS: atom_id res chain seq x y z
N SER A 1 -7.34 -37.33 -80.04
CA SER A 1 -7.96 -37.98 -78.88
C SER A 1 -7.91 -37.04 -77.67
N GLU A 2 -9.01 -36.32 -77.50
CA GLU A 2 -9.20 -35.46 -76.35
C GLU A 2 -9.70 -36.27 -75.16
N GLY A 3 -8.91 -36.32 -74.09
CA GLY A 3 -9.33 -36.90 -72.83
C GLY A 3 -9.97 -35.83 -71.95
N SER A 4 -11.31 -35.78 -71.93
CA SER A 4 -12.06 -34.97 -71.01
C SER A 4 -11.87 -35.45 -69.57
N ILE A 5 -11.23 -34.65 -68.76
CA ILE A 5 -11.19 -34.89 -67.32
C ILE A 5 -12.51 -34.40 -66.73
N VAL A 6 -13.41 -35.33 -66.43
CA VAL A 6 -14.64 -35.00 -65.65
C VAL A 6 -14.27 -34.87 -64.21
N VAL A 7 -14.13 -33.65 -63.77
CA VAL A 7 -13.94 -33.37 -62.33
C VAL A 7 -15.24 -33.55 -61.59
N ASP A 8 -15.30 -34.59 -60.75
CA ASP A 8 -16.47 -34.94 -59.94
C ASP A 8 -16.78 -33.82 -58.91
N CYS A 9 -17.82 -33.05 -59.25
CA CYS A 9 -18.22 -31.86 -58.44
C CYS A 9 -18.68 -32.22 -57.02
N HIS A 10 -19.06 -33.50 -56.81
CA HIS A 10 -19.45 -34.01 -55.49
C HIS A 10 -18.24 -34.26 -54.57
N ALA A 11 -17.08 -34.63 -55.13
CA ALA A 11 -15.85 -34.85 -54.36
C ALA A 11 -15.27 -33.51 -53.87
N LEU A 12 -15.29 -32.44 -54.68
CA LEU A 12 -14.86 -31.09 -54.29
C LEU A 12 -15.77 -30.49 -53.23
N SER A 13 -17.09 -30.68 -53.31
CA SER A 13 -18.05 -30.18 -52.32
C SER A 13 -17.87 -30.82 -50.96
N ARG A 14 -17.58 -32.09 -50.89
CA ARG A 14 -17.30 -32.83 -49.61
C ARG A 14 -15.95 -32.42 -49.00
N LEU A 15 -14.95 -32.15 -49.81
CA LEU A 15 -13.65 -31.65 -49.34
C LEU A 15 -13.74 -30.24 -48.76
N LEU A 16 -14.50 -29.34 -49.40
CA LEU A 16 -14.72 -27.99 -48.91
C LEU A 16 -15.59 -27.96 -47.64
N LEU A 17 -16.58 -28.84 -47.51
CA LEU A 17 -17.41 -28.96 -46.31
C LEU A 17 -16.59 -29.51 -45.11
N GLY A 18 -15.68 -30.47 -45.33
CA GLY A 18 -14.80 -30.98 -44.31
C GLY A 18 -13.78 -29.98 -43.81
N LEU A 19 -13.23 -29.13 -44.70
CA LEU A 19 -12.27 -28.10 -44.36
C LEU A 19 -12.90 -26.95 -43.57
N SER A 20 -14.19 -26.61 -43.91
CA SER A 20 -14.95 -25.58 -43.21
C SER A 20 -15.33 -25.99 -41.78
N LEU A 21 -15.52 -27.28 -41.50
CA LEU A 21 -15.87 -27.78 -40.17
C LEU A 21 -14.64 -27.84 -39.22
N CYS A 22 -13.42 -28.01 -39.73
CA CYS A 22 -12.20 -28.02 -38.97
C CYS A 22 -11.80 -26.61 -38.45
N THR A 23 -12.22 -25.53 -39.13
CA THR A 23 -11.88 -24.17 -38.71
C THR A 23 -12.75 -23.66 -37.56
N LEU A 24 -13.91 -24.25 -37.33
CA LEU A 24 -14.84 -23.86 -36.25
C LEU A 24 -14.48 -24.46 -34.88
N THR A 25 -13.64 -25.51 -34.85
CA THR A 25 -13.23 -26.15 -33.58
C THR A 25 -11.96 -25.54 -32.93
N ALA A 26 -11.24 -24.65 -33.63
CA ALA A 26 -10.02 -24.04 -33.13
C ALA A 26 -10.26 -22.88 -32.13
N CYS A 27 -11.47 -22.34 -32.02
CA CYS A 27 -11.78 -21.19 -31.17
C CYS A 27 -12.19 -21.54 -29.73
N VAL A 28 -12.28 -22.80 -29.32
CA VAL A 28 -12.85 -23.18 -28.01
C VAL A 28 -11.78 -23.58 -26.97
N LEU A 29 -10.49 -23.57 -27.31
CA LEU A 29 -9.44 -23.98 -26.38
C LEU A 29 -8.54 -22.84 -25.91
N SER A 30 -9.00 -21.59 -25.92
CA SER A 30 -8.37 -20.55 -25.10
C SER A 30 -8.86 -20.72 -23.66
N ARG A 31 -8.33 -21.72 -22.95
CA ARG A 31 -8.38 -21.75 -21.51
C ARG A 31 -7.60 -20.55 -21.04
N SER A 32 -8.28 -19.45 -20.69
CA SER A 32 -7.69 -18.41 -19.87
C SER A 32 -7.29 -19.09 -18.56
N THR A 33 -6.01 -19.39 -18.41
CA THR A 33 -5.44 -19.72 -17.12
C THR A 33 -5.48 -18.41 -16.31
N ASP A 34 -6.62 -18.18 -15.64
CA ASP A 34 -6.69 -17.11 -14.66
C ASP A 34 -5.54 -17.33 -13.66
N SER A 35 -4.57 -16.44 -13.69
CA SER A 35 -3.49 -16.46 -12.69
C SER A 35 -4.13 -16.35 -11.31
N PRO A 36 -3.71 -17.17 -10.33
CA PRO A 36 -4.28 -17.12 -8.99
C PRO A 36 -4.17 -15.70 -8.42
N VAL A 37 -5.25 -15.25 -7.81
CA VAL A 37 -5.28 -13.95 -7.13
C VAL A 37 -4.59 -14.09 -5.78
N HIS A 38 -3.63 -13.22 -5.52
CA HIS A 38 -2.91 -13.13 -4.25
C HIS A 38 -3.30 -11.85 -3.52
N THR A 39 -3.66 -11.98 -2.25
CA THR A 39 -4.04 -10.84 -1.41
C THR A 39 -3.09 -10.74 -0.23
N PHE A 40 -2.60 -9.52 0.04
CA PHE A 40 -1.58 -9.22 1.05
C PHE A 40 -2.08 -8.20 2.06
N VAL A 41 -1.47 -8.22 3.24
CA VAL A 41 -1.74 -7.29 4.34
C VAL A 41 -0.47 -6.50 4.64
N LEU A 42 -0.62 -5.20 4.91
CA LEU A 42 0.45 -4.42 5.52
C LEU A 42 0.59 -4.81 7.00
N THR A 43 1.80 -5.04 7.42
CA THR A 43 2.14 -5.33 8.81
C THR A 43 3.24 -4.39 9.28
N MET A 44 3.36 -4.25 10.59
CA MET A 44 4.47 -3.55 11.22
C MET A 44 5.34 -4.61 11.88
N GLU A 45 6.65 -4.56 11.61
CA GLU A 45 7.61 -5.38 12.35
C GLU A 45 7.57 -4.96 13.82
N GLU A 46 7.29 -5.90 14.70
CA GLU A 46 7.39 -5.64 16.13
C GLU A 46 8.87 -5.53 16.46
N PRO A 47 9.31 -4.43 17.09
CA PRO A 47 10.65 -4.41 17.66
C PRO A 47 10.73 -5.57 18.66
N ASP A 48 11.83 -6.34 18.59
CA ASP A 48 12.15 -7.37 19.57
C ASP A 48 12.18 -6.74 20.96
N ARG A 49 11.01 -6.65 21.58
CA ARG A 49 10.90 -6.24 22.96
C ARG A 49 11.20 -7.45 23.81
N GLU A 50 12.44 -7.55 24.26
CA GLU A 50 12.70 -8.28 25.48
C GLU A 50 11.66 -7.84 26.52
N ARG A 51 10.89 -8.80 26.97
CA ARG A 51 9.81 -8.65 27.95
C ARG A 51 10.37 -7.93 29.17
N GLY A 52 10.07 -6.65 29.38
CA GLY A 52 10.31 -6.13 30.70
C GLY A 52 10.66 -4.68 30.94
N THR A 53 10.15 -3.71 30.22
CA THR A 53 10.07 -2.36 30.80
C THR A 53 8.64 -1.83 30.66
N PRO A 54 7.87 -1.74 31.75
CA PRO A 54 6.64 -0.98 31.73
C PRO A 54 7.00 0.44 31.35
N PHE A 55 6.38 0.96 30.27
CA PHE A 55 6.50 2.37 29.95
C PHE A 55 6.13 3.18 31.19
N SER A 56 7.06 3.94 31.72
CA SER A 56 6.76 4.92 32.77
C SER A 56 5.85 5.99 32.13
N ARG A 57 4.55 5.87 32.38
CA ARG A 57 3.54 6.85 31.95
C ARG A 57 3.64 8.18 32.72
N ALA A 58 4.65 8.35 33.58
CA ALA A 58 4.78 9.51 34.46
C ALA A 58 4.86 10.85 33.69
N ASN A 59 5.34 10.85 32.45
CA ASN A 59 5.47 12.03 31.58
C ASN A 59 4.64 11.94 30.29
N ALA A 60 3.66 11.04 30.21
CA ALA A 60 2.85 10.90 29.03
C ALA A 60 1.99 12.15 28.80
N GLN A 61 1.96 12.63 27.56
CA GLN A 61 1.10 13.72 27.12
C GLN A 61 -0.39 13.34 27.25
N GLY A 62 -1.29 14.28 27.06
CA GLY A 62 -2.72 14.08 27.20
C GLY A 62 -3.34 13.09 26.19
N VAL A 63 -4.47 13.45 25.63
CA VAL A 63 -5.23 12.64 24.66
C VAL A 63 -4.86 13.07 23.24
N LEU A 64 -4.47 12.10 22.39
CA LEU A 64 -4.28 12.28 20.96
C LEU A 64 -5.47 11.72 20.19
N LEU A 65 -6.12 12.53 19.36
CA LEU A 65 -7.01 12.06 18.30
C LEU A 65 -6.20 11.76 17.03
N VAL A 66 -6.50 10.63 16.39
CA VAL A 66 -5.86 10.25 15.13
C VAL A 66 -6.90 10.21 14.03
N GLY A 67 -6.74 11.09 13.06
CA GLY A 67 -7.56 11.12 11.85
C GLY A 67 -7.38 9.87 11.01
N VAL A 68 -8.39 9.52 10.20
CA VAL A 68 -8.27 8.41 9.23
C VAL A 68 -7.23 8.80 8.16
N PRO A 69 -6.15 8.03 7.98
CA PRO A 69 -5.14 8.35 6.97
C PRO A 69 -5.73 8.41 5.55
N GLN A 70 -5.39 9.46 4.82
CA GLN A 70 -5.88 9.73 3.46
C GLN A 70 -4.84 9.29 2.43
N ALA A 71 -5.25 8.51 1.45
CA ALA A 71 -4.39 8.13 0.34
C ALA A 71 -4.06 9.32 -0.57
N ALA A 72 -2.93 9.26 -1.27
CA ALA A 72 -2.70 10.10 -2.43
C ALA A 72 -3.61 9.67 -3.59
N ALA A 73 -3.90 10.60 -4.52
CA ALA A 73 -4.69 10.30 -5.71
C ALA A 73 -4.09 9.11 -6.49
N GLY A 74 -4.94 8.14 -6.84
CA GLY A 74 -4.55 6.88 -7.49
C GLY A 74 -4.16 5.76 -6.52
N PHE A 75 -4.09 6.02 -5.20
CA PHE A 75 -3.72 5.02 -4.18
C PHE A 75 -4.86 4.69 -3.21
N GLU A 76 -6.08 5.07 -3.53
CA GLU A 76 -7.28 4.86 -2.70
C GLU A 76 -7.84 3.43 -2.79
N GLN A 77 -7.30 2.62 -3.69
CA GLN A 77 -7.79 1.28 -4.00
C GLN A 77 -6.86 0.20 -3.43
N PRO A 78 -7.35 -1.04 -3.26
CA PRO A 78 -6.54 -2.17 -2.81
C PRO A 78 -5.60 -2.74 -3.89
N ARG A 79 -5.45 -2.09 -5.04
CA ARG A 79 -4.54 -2.53 -6.09
C ARG A 79 -3.10 -2.24 -5.69
N MET A 80 -2.23 -3.24 -5.80
CA MET A 80 -0.80 -3.03 -5.59
C MET A 80 -0.20 -2.22 -6.74
N ALA A 81 0.32 -1.04 -6.41
CA ALA A 81 0.95 -0.14 -7.37
C ALA A 81 2.44 -0.45 -7.53
N PHE A 82 2.95 -0.30 -8.76
CA PHE A 82 4.38 -0.37 -9.03
C PHE A 82 4.80 0.64 -10.12
N LEU A 83 6.10 0.98 -10.15
CA LEU A 83 6.73 1.82 -11.16
C LEU A 83 7.86 1.05 -11.85
N GLN A 84 7.84 1.05 -13.18
CA GLN A 84 8.98 0.61 -14.00
C GLN A 84 9.78 1.80 -14.54
N ARG A 85 9.13 2.95 -14.65
CA ARG A 85 9.71 4.22 -15.07
C ARG A 85 9.25 5.34 -14.16
N PRO A 86 10.05 6.40 -13.98
CA PRO A 86 9.63 7.60 -13.26
C PRO A 86 8.30 8.14 -13.79
N SER A 87 7.39 8.51 -12.88
CA SER A 87 6.07 9.11 -13.18
C SER A 87 5.07 8.20 -13.91
N GLU A 88 5.36 6.90 -14.07
CA GLU A 88 4.46 5.92 -14.69
C GLU A 88 4.00 4.91 -13.63
N VAL A 89 2.79 5.10 -13.11
CA VAL A 89 2.18 4.17 -12.15
C VAL A 89 1.42 3.08 -12.88
N SER A 90 1.76 1.84 -12.58
CA SER A 90 1.06 0.63 -13.03
C SER A 90 0.53 -0.16 -11.83
N TYR A 91 -0.36 -1.12 -12.09
CA TYR A 91 -0.91 -1.96 -11.04
C TYR A 91 -0.77 -3.43 -11.41
N TYR A 92 -0.47 -4.25 -10.41
CA TYR A 92 -0.46 -5.70 -10.60
C TYR A 92 -1.83 -6.21 -10.99
N ALA A 93 -1.87 -7.18 -11.91
CA ALA A 93 -3.12 -7.77 -12.41
C ALA A 93 -3.77 -8.74 -11.42
N SER A 94 -2.94 -9.51 -10.68
CA SER A 94 -3.38 -10.60 -9.81
C SER A 94 -2.91 -10.48 -8.35
N HIS A 95 -2.31 -9.33 -7.97
CA HIS A 95 -1.80 -9.09 -6.62
C HIS A 95 -2.46 -7.85 -6.03
N PHE A 96 -3.07 -8.00 -4.87
CA PHE A 96 -3.87 -6.97 -4.23
C PHE A 96 -3.50 -6.84 -2.76
N TRP A 97 -3.71 -5.67 -2.22
CA TRP A 97 -3.84 -5.49 -0.78
C TRP A 97 -5.24 -5.94 -0.33
N VAL A 98 -5.41 -6.35 0.92
CA VAL A 98 -6.73 -6.73 1.49
C VAL A 98 -7.68 -5.54 1.54
N ASP A 99 -7.12 -4.31 1.70
CA ASP A 99 -7.83 -3.04 1.64
C ASP A 99 -6.88 -1.94 1.12
N ALA A 100 -7.37 -0.73 0.90
CA ALA A 100 -6.53 0.41 0.52
C ALA A 100 -5.39 0.61 1.55
N PRO A 101 -4.13 0.82 1.10
CA PRO A 101 -2.98 0.97 2.00
C PRO A 101 -3.17 2.00 3.12
N SER A 102 -3.84 3.13 2.84
CA SER A 102 -4.14 4.14 3.85
C SER A 102 -5.04 3.63 4.98
N ARG A 103 -6.02 2.77 4.65
CA ARG A 103 -6.90 2.15 5.66
C ARG A 103 -6.18 1.07 6.48
N MET A 104 -5.33 0.28 5.83
CA MET A 104 -4.49 -0.69 6.55
C MET A 104 -3.46 -0.01 7.45
N LEU A 105 -2.97 1.17 7.06
CA LEU A 105 -2.03 1.96 7.86
C LEU A 105 -2.66 2.47 9.16
N ALA A 106 -3.97 2.76 9.19
CA ALA A 106 -4.65 3.35 10.35
C ALA A 106 -4.45 2.55 11.66
N PRO A 107 -4.73 1.25 11.75
CA PRO A 107 -4.51 0.47 12.97
C PRO A 107 -3.02 0.35 13.33
N LEU A 108 -2.12 0.31 12.33
CA LEU A 108 -0.68 0.25 12.56
C LEU A 108 -0.15 1.56 13.17
N LEU A 109 -0.63 2.69 12.67
CA LEU A 109 -0.31 4.02 13.19
C LEU A 109 -0.77 4.17 14.65
N ILE A 110 -2.02 3.82 14.96
CA ILE A 110 -2.56 3.86 16.32
C ILE A 110 -1.71 3.01 17.26
N ARG A 111 -1.46 1.74 16.89
CA ARG A 111 -0.62 0.83 17.67
C ARG A 111 0.79 1.37 17.90
N SER A 112 1.41 1.94 16.87
CA SER A 112 2.75 2.54 16.97
C SER A 112 2.77 3.73 17.92
N LEU A 113 1.75 4.60 17.87
CA LEU A 113 1.60 5.74 18.75
C LEU A 113 1.36 5.32 20.20
N GLU A 114 0.52 4.30 20.45
CA GLU A 114 0.31 3.74 21.78
C GLU A 114 1.60 3.14 22.36
N GLN A 115 2.33 2.43 21.52
CA GLN A 115 3.60 1.80 21.89
C GLN A 115 4.72 2.82 22.12
N SER A 116 4.66 4.03 21.58
CA SER A 116 5.67 5.07 21.79
C SER A 116 5.75 5.54 23.25
N GLY A 117 4.67 5.37 24.03
CA GLY A 117 4.56 5.86 25.41
C GLY A 117 4.47 7.39 25.51
N THR A 118 4.44 8.10 24.39
CA THR A 118 4.34 9.58 24.35
C THR A 118 2.99 10.07 24.84
N TRP A 119 1.93 9.30 24.58
CA TRP A 119 0.54 9.68 24.86
C TRP A 119 -0.05 8.88 26.02
N ARG A 120 -0.87 9.54 26.83
CA ARG A 120 -1.67 8.85 27.86
C ARG A 120 -2.76 8.00 27.23
N VAL A 121 -3.42 8.53 26.17
CA VAL A 121 -4.48 7.86 25.42
C VAL A 121 -4.37 8.25 23.96
N VAL A 122 -4.44 7.28 23.05
CA VAL A 122 -4.57 7.46 21.61
C VAL A 122 -5.94 6.99 21.18
N VAL A 123 -6.68 7.82 20.45
CA VAL A 123 -8.08 7.54 20.08
C VAL A 123 -8.27 7.75 18.59
N PRO A 124 -8.79 6.76 17.85
CA PRO A 124 -9.16 6.96 16.45
C PRO A 124 -10.37 7.88 16.30
N MET A 125 -10.38 8.68 15.24
CA MET A 125 -11.56 9.46 14.84
C MET A 125 -12.53 8.57 14.02
N PRO A 126 -13.87 8.81 14.13
CA PRO A 126 -14.53 9.85 14.93
C PRO A 126 -14.63 9.50 16.42
N SER A 127 -14.50 10.49 17.30
CA SER A 127 -14.64 10.31 18.73
C SER A 127 -15.23 11.56 19.38
N ALA A 128 -16.05 11.41 20.41
CA ALA A 128 -16.60 12.48 21.21
C ALA A 128 -15.68 12.90 22.37
N LEU A 129 -14.53 12.27 22.54
CA LEU A 129 -13.57 12.60 23.59
C LEU A 129 -12.91 13.96 23.33
N ARG A 130 -12.75 14.72 24.39
CA ARG A 130 -11.94 15.95 24.35
C ARG A 130 -10.45 15.55 24.23
N ALA A 131 -9.82 16.05 23.21
CA ALA A 131 -8.39 15.81 22.97
C ALA A 131 -7.56 17.04 23.26
N ASP A 132 -6.29 16.80 23.53
CA ASP A 132 -5.27 17.84 23.63
C ASP A 132 -4.63 18.11 22.26
N HIS A 133 -4.38 17.04 21.50
CA HIS A 133 -3.81 17.13 20.15
C HIS A 133 -4.56 16.26 19.16
N GLN A 134 -4.42 16.61 17.87
CA GLN A 134 -4.91 15.84 16.74
C GLN A 134 -3.77 15.58 15.76
N LEU A 135 -3.67 14.35 15.29
CA LEU A 135 -2.75 13.93 14.24
C LEU A 135 -3.54 13.60 12.98
N ASP A 136 -3.27 14.32 11.91
CA ASP A 136 -3.80 14.05 10.59
C ASP A 136 -2.70 13.50 9.68
N VAL A 137 -3.01 12.44 8.92
CA VAL A 137 -2.11 11.81 7.96
C VAL A 137 -2.75 11.85 6.58
N SER A 138 -1.99 12.34 5.60
CA SER A 138 -2.46 12.48 4.21
C SER A 138 -1.39 12.11 3.20
N GLY A 139 -1.79 11.97 1.94
CA GLY A 139 -0.89 11.69 0.83
C GLY A 139 -0.18 10.34 0.94
N VAL A 140 -0.87 9.34 1.52
CA VAL A 140 -0.30 7.99 1.68
C VAL A 140 -0.08 7.33 0.33
N VAL A 141 1.15 6.93 0.07
CA VAL A 141 1.59 6.16 -1.09
C VAL A 141 2.29 4.90 -0.59
N VAL A 142 1.92 3.76 -1.15
CA VAL A 142 2.64 2.49 -1.02
C VAL A 142 2.79 1.90 -2.41
N GLN A 143 4.03 1.79 -2.90
CA GLN A 143 4.32 1.31 -4.24
C GLN A 143 5.66 0.59 -4.30
N GLN A 144 5.81 -0.36 -5.22
CA GLN A 144 7.10 -0.98 -5.54
C GLN A 144 7.73 -0.26 -6.73
N GLU A 145 9.03 0.02 -6.66
CA GLU A 145 9.78 0.73 -7.71
C GLU A 145 10.85 -0.18 -8.31
N PHE A 146 10.74 -0.45 -9.62
CA PHE A 146 11.69 -1.23 -10.42
C PHE A 146 12.64 -0.35 -11.24
N VAL A 147 12.74 0.92 -10.88
CA VAL A 147 13.60 1.88 -11.59
C VAL A 147 15.08 1.53 -11.44
N GLN A 148 15.44 0.86 -10.36
CA GLN A 148 16.80 0.35 -10.07
C GLN A 148 16.74 -1.06 -9.48
N ARG A 149 17.87 -1.75 -9.42
CA ARG A 149 17.98 -3.06 -8.81
C ARG A 149 18.87 -3.02 -7.57
N PRO A 150 18.47 -3.74 -6.49
CA PRO A 150 17.19 -4.42 -6.33
C PRO A 150 16.03 -3.42 -6.40
N SER A 151 14.81 -3.90 -6.71
CA SER A 151 13.61 -3.07 -6.61
C SER A 151 13.39 -2.63 -5.16
N HIS A 152 12.68 -1.53 -4.96
CA HIS A 152 12.43 -0.97 -3.63
C HIS A 152 10.93 -0.78 -3.42
N SER A 153 10.47 -0.90 -2.18
CA SER A 153 9.15 -0.38 -1.84
C SER A 153 9.27 0.99 -1.20
N ARG A 154 8.48 1.93 -1.71
CA ARG A 154 8.36 3.29 -1.17
C ARG A 154 7.09 3.41 -0.36
N VAL A 155 7.24 3.93 0.85
CA VAL A 155 6.12 4.42 1.67
C VAL A 155 6.33 5.91 1.90
N ARG A 156 5.34 6.70 1.49
CA ARG A 156 5.34 8.16 1.66
C ARG A 156 4.03 8.59 2.31
N LEU A 157 4.12 9.56 3.20
CA LEU A 157 2.97 10.23 3.81
C LEU A 157 3.36 11.62 4.32
N ARG A 158 2.35 12.44 4.60
CA ARG A 158 2.49 13.71 5.31
C ARG A 158 1.70 13.63 6.61
N ALA A 159 2.33 13.96 7.72
CA ALA A 159 1.69 14.08 9.03
C ALA A 159 1.61 15.55 9.46
N GLN A 160 0.53 15.92 10.13
CA GLN A 160 0.31 17.22 10.74
C GLN A 160 -0.20 17.04 12.16
N LEU A 161 0.50 17.64 13.12
CA LEU A 161 0.11 17.66 14.53
C LEU A 161 -0.50 19.03 14.85
N THR A 162 -1.70 19.03 15.42
CA THR A 162 -2.43 20.24 15.79
C THR A 162 -2.74 20.24 17.29
N ASP A 163 -2.54 21.34 17.98
CA ASP A 163 -3.05 21.57 19.32
C ASP A 163 -4.54 21.94 19.20
N VAL A 164 -5.41 21.10 19.76
CA VAL A 164 -6.86 21.23 19.62
C VAL A 164 -7.39 22.42 20.42
N LYS A 165 -6.74 22.76 21.55
CA LYS A 165 -7.20 23.85 22.44
C LYS A 165 -6.93 25.21 21.81
N THR A 166 -5.77 25.38 21.24
CA THR A 166 -5.34 26.66 20.63
C THR A 166 -5.65 26.74 19.15
N GLN A 167 -6.08 25.63 18.51
CA GLN A 167 -6.31 25.51 17.07
C GLN A 167 -5.05 25.84 16.23
N ARG A 168 -3.86 25.60 16.79
CA ARG A 168 -2.59 25.89 16.13
C ARG A 168 -1.91 24.62 15.65
N VAL A 169 -1.34 24.67 14.45
CA VAL A 169 -0.47 23.60 13.96
C VAL A 169 0.82 23.64 14.77
N VAL A 170 1.11 22.55 15.47
CA VAL A 170 2.35 22.34 16.22
C VAL A 170 3.48 22.00 15.26
N GLY A 171 3.21 21.18 14.26
CA GLY A 171 4.16 20.83 13.23
C GLY A 171 3.51 20.10 12.07
N ALA A 172 4.19 20.09 10.92
CA ALA A 172 3.77 19.34 9.74
C ALA A 172 5.01 18.88 8.97
N ARG A 173 5.10 17.56 8.68
CA ARG A 173 6.26 16.97 8.03
C ARG A 173 5.86 15.88 7.04
N SER A 174 6.62 15.79 5.94
CA SER A 174 6.52 14.67 4.99
C SER A 174 7.59 13.63 5.33
N PHE A 175 7.18 12.37 5.26
CA PHE A 175 8.03 11.20 5.47
C PHE A 175 8.05 10.40 4.17
N ASP A 176 9.22 9.94 3.78
CA ASP A 176 9.44 9.20 2.54
C ASP A 176 10.52 8.15 2.76
N ARG A 177 10.14 6.88 2.73
CA ARG A 177 11.04 5.77 2.99
C ARG A 177 11.06 4.81 1.83
N LEU A 178 12.29 4.43 1.43
CA LEU A 178 12.54 3.35 0.46
C LEU A 178 13.22 2.20 1.20
N GLU A 179 12.72 0.98 0.98
CA GLU A 179 13.33 -0.24 1.49
C GLU A 179 13.57 -1.22 0.34
N PRO A 180 14.75 -1.84 0.24
CA PRO A 180 15.06 -2.77 -0.84
C PRO A 180 14.20 -4.03 -0.72
N ALA A 181 13.66 -4.50 -1.86
CA ALA A 181 12.91 -5.74 -1.91
C ALA A 181 13.88 -6.95 -1.91
N PRO A 182 13.60 -8.00 -1.15
CA PRO A 182 14.43 -9.20 -1.13
C PRO A 182 14.30 -10.04 -2.41
N SER A 183 13.25 -9.83 -3.21
CA SER A 183 13.02 -10.44 -4.52
C SER A 183 12.33 -9.47 -5.47
N GLU A 184 12.51 -9.71 -6.80
CA GLU A 184 11.98 -8.85 -7.86
C GLU A 184 10.52 -9.20 -8.23
N ASP A 185 9.69 -9.51 -7.22
CA ASP A 185 8.29 -9.87 -7.38
C ASP A 185 7.38 -9.10 -6.42
N ALA A 186 6.07 -9.29 -6.53
CA ALA A 186 5.10 -8.62 -5.69
C ALA A 186 5.29 -8.96 -4.19
N TYR A 187 5.66 -10.21 -3.87
CA TYR A 187 5.87 -10.62 -2.47
C TYR A 187 7.11 -9.95 -1.86
N GLY A 188 8.21 -9.86 -2.62
CA GLY A 188 9.38 -9.07 -2.21
C GLY A 188 9.02 -7.60 -1.96
N GLY A 189 8.15 -7.04 -2.81
CA GLY A 189 7.58 -5.71 -2.63
C GLY A 189 6.79 -5.57 -1.33
N VAL A 190 5.98 -6.57 -0.96
CA VAL A 190 5.23 -6.58 0.31
C VAL A 190 6.17 -6.58 1.52
N LEU A 191 7.20 -7.44 1.51
CA LEU A 191 8.15 -7.51 2.61
C LEU A 191 8.91 -6.19 2.80
N ALA A 192 9.31 -5.56 1.70
CA ALA A 192 9.94 -4.24 1.74
C ALA A 192 8.97 -3.14 2.20
N ALA A 193 7.70 -3.18 1.77
CA ALA A 193 6.68 -2.23 2.21
C ALA A 193 6.44 -2.31 3.73
N ASN A 194 6.42 -3.52 4.31
CA ASN A 194 6.26 -3.71 5.75
C ASN A 194 7.42 -3.09 6.54
N ARG A 195 8.67 -3.26 6.07
CA ARG A 195 9.84 -2.60 6.68
C ARG A 195 9.75 -1.07 6.55
N ALA A 196 9.38 -0.58 5.36
CA ALA A 196 9.22 0.85 5.13
C ALA A 196 8.13 1.46 6.02
N VAL A 197 6.99 0.78 6.21
CA VAL A 197 5.93 1.20 7.15
C VAL A 197 6.46 1.29 8.56
N SER A 198 7.16 0.25 9.04
CA SER A 198 7.75 0.24 10.40
C SER A 198 8.71 1.42 10.60
N ALA A 199 9.58 1.68 9.63
CA ALA A 199 10.53 2.78 9.68
C ALA A 199 9.82 4.15 9.68
N VAL A 200 8.85 4.37 8.78
CA VAL A 200 8.08 5.63 8.73
C VAL A 200 7.33 5.88 10.03
N LEU A 201 6.68 4.87 10.61
CA LEU A 201 5.95 5.02 11.87
C LEU A 201 6.89 5.35 13.03
N ALA A 202 8.08 4.77 13.07
CA ALA A 202 9.10 5.12 14.04
C ALA A 202 9.58 6.58 13.88
N GLU A 203 9.80 7.03 12.64
CA GLU A 203 10.16 8.42 12.33
C GLU A 203 9.05 9.40 12.71
N VAL A 204 7.78 9.07 12.48
CA VAL A 204 6.62 9.88 12.90
C VAL A 204 6.60 10.03 14.43
N ASN A 205 6.77 8.93 15.18
CA ASN A 205 6.83 8.98 16.64
C ASN A 205 7.98 9.85 17.14
N HIS A 206 9.17 9.70 16.56
CA HIS A 206 10.33 10.50 16.93
C HIS A 206 10.11 11.99 16.67
N TRP A 207 9.55 12.34 15.50
CA TRP A 207 9.21 13.70 15.15
C TRP A 207 8.18 14.30 16.11
N ILE A 208 7.08 13.60 16.41
CA ILE A 208 6.07 14.05 17.39
C ILE A 208 6.72 14.34 18.74
N ALA A 209 7.54 13.42 19.25
CA ALA A 209 8.21 13.61 20.52
C ALA A 209 9.16 14.81 20.50
N GLY A 210 9.78 15.11 19.35
CA GLY A 210 10.56 16.34 19.13
C GLY A 210 9.71 17.59 19.25
N CYS A 211 8.63 17.68 18.50
CA CYS A 211 7.72 18.80 18.49
C CYS A 211 7.14 19.12 19.87
N LEU A 212 6.77 18.10 20.63
CA LEU A 212 6.22 18.29 21.97
C LEU A 212 7.26 18.78 23.00
N ARG A 213 8.54 18.45 22.82
CA ARG A 213 9.62 19.00 23.66
C ARG A 213 9.93 20.48 23.36
N GLU A 214 9.71 20.89 22.13
CA GLU A 214 9.97 22.25 21.65
C GLU A 214 8.70 23.13 21.68
N ALA A 215 7.61 22.62 22.28
CA ALA A 215 6.36 23.33 22.41
C ALA A 215 6.57 24.73 23.03
N GLY A 216 6.33 25.79 22.23
CA GLY A 216 6.61 27.19 22.59
C GLY A 216 7.62 27.89 21.68
N LYS A 217 8.34 27.17 20.83
CA LYS A 217 9.11 27.69 19.70
C LYS A 217 8.28 27.66 18.40
N GLU A 218 8.82 28.19 17.31
CA GLU A 218 8.15 28.15 16.01
C GLU A 218 7.80 26.74 15.58
N VAL A 219 6.85 26.62 14.63
CA VAL A 219 6.33 25.35 14.09
C VAL A 219 7.49 24.37 13.76
N CYS A 220 7.48 23.21 14.34
CA CYS A 220 8.47 22.15 14.05
C CYS A 220 8.07 21.35 12.75
#